data_414184905f73fd4a0ab78a15467d18ad
#
_entry.id   414184905f73fd4a0ab78a15467d18ad
#
_cell.length_a   1.000
_cell.length_b   1.000
_cell.length_c   1.000
_cell.angle_alpha   90.00
_cell.angle_beta   90.00
_cell.angle_gamma   90.00
#
_symmetry.space_group_name_H-M   'P 1'
#
loop_
_entity.id
_entity.type
_entity.pdbx_description
1 polymer ?
#
loop_
_entity_poly.entity_id
_entity_poly.type
_entity_poly.pdbx_seq_one_letter_code
_entity_poly.pdbx_strand_id
1 'polypeptide(L)'
;CRIDSIAQSWAVLSGAADPARAKQAMASVRKHLIREDDGLALLFTPPFDKTDKEPGYIKGYPAGLRENGGQYSHAAMWAMLAFAKLGDGDAACRMFKLLNPINHALTPEESRRYKVEPYVVAADVYGVAPHNGRGGWTWYTGAAGWMHRAGVEGILGIRREGDWLIVDPCISSEWPAFEATITLGETRYAIRVENPTQANRGITTAQLDESPLECANGFVRLALDGGQHQVVLTL
;
A
#
# COMPACT_ATOMS: atom_id res chain seq x y z
N CYS A 1 -4.90 18.63 15.12
CA CYS A 1 -4.72 17.24 14.71
C CYS A 1 -4.99 16.31 15.89
N ARG A 2 -5.80 15.27 15.71
CA ARG A 2 -6.08 14.21 16.71
C ARG A 2 -5.45 12.88 16.33
N ILE A 3 -5.30 12.61 15.05
CA ILE A 3 -4.67 11.41 14.51
C ILE A 3 -3.90 11.76 13.24
N ASP A 4 -2.70 11.22 13.11
CA ASP A 4 -1.78 11.37 11.98
C ASP A 4 -1.41 9.99 11.43
N SER A 5 -1.50 9.80 10.11
CA SER A 5 -1.26 8.50 9.46
C SER A 5 0.20 8.05 9.52
N ILE A 6 1.15 9.00 9.48
CA ILE A 6 2.59 8.69 9.51
C ILE A 6 2.96 8.02 10.83
N ALA A 7 2.55 8.64 11.94
CA ALA A 7 2.85 8.10 13.27
C ALA A 7 2.26 6.67 13.46
N GLN A 8 1.02 6.45 13.02
CA GLN A 8 0.37 5.15 13.11
C GLN A 8 1.05 4.11 12.20
N SER A 9 1.32 4.47 10.95
CA SER A 9 1.94 3.56 9.97
C SER A 9 3.35 3.16 10.39
N TRP A 10 4.16 4.12 10.83
CA TRP A 10 5.55 3.84 11.24
C TRP A 10 5.66 3.15 12.58
N ALA A 11 4.67 3.26 13.47
CA ALA A 11 4.58 2.39 14.65
C ALA A 11 4.56 0.90 14.26
N VAL A 12 3.88 0.57 13.14
CA VAL A 12 3.84 -0.80 12.58
C VAL A 12 5.11 -1.10 11.78
N LEU A 13 5.47 -0.22 10.82
CA LEU A 13 6.55 -0.48 9.86
C LEU A 13 7.91 -0.61 10.53
N SER A 14 8.20 0.17 11.56
CA SER A 14 9.44 0.06 12.35
C SER A 14 9.51 -1.20 13.21
N GLY A 15 8.37 -1.81 13.53
CA GLY A 15 8.29 -2.91 14.51
C GLY A 15 8.43 -2.46 15.96
N ALA A 16 8.42 -1.15 16.24
CA ALA A 16 8.62 -0.61 17.60
C ALA A 16 7.37 -0.69 18.49
N ALA A 17 6.17 -0.78 17.88
CA ALA A 17 4.94 -0.84 18.67
C ALA A 17 4.64 -2.24 19.16
N ASP A 18 4.04 -2.33 20.36
CA ASP A 18 3.39 -3.54 20.83
C ASP A 18 2.36 -4.03 19.80
N PRO A 19 2.25 -5.36 19.53
CA PRO A 19 1.38 -5.90 18.50
C PRO A 19 -0.10 -5.52 18.65
N ALA A 20 -0.63 -5.45 19.87
CA ALA A 20 -2.02 -5.05 20.10
C ALA A 20 -2.22 -3.56 19.82
N ARG A 21 -1.27 -2.73 20.20
CA ARG A 21 -1.28 -1.29 19.91
C ARG A 21 -1.08 -1.00 18.40
N ALA A 22 -0.25 -1.77 17.72
CA ALA A 22 -0.08 -1.70 16.26
C ALA A 22 -1.41 -1.96 15.52
N LYS A 23 -2.13 -3.01 15.91
CA LYS A 23 -3.48 -3.30 15.39
C LYS A 23 -4.47 -2.17 15.69
N GLN A 24 -4.47 -1.65 16.91
CA GLN A 24 -5.33 -0.53 17.31
C GLN A 24 -5.02 0.74 16.51
N ALA A 25 -3.74 1.03 16.27
CA ALA A 25 -3.30 2.18 15.47
C ALA A 25 -3.88 2.12 14.04
N MET A 26 -3.76 0.96 13.38
CA MET A 26 -4.28 0.80 12.01
C MET A 26 -5.81 0.74 11.96
N ALA A 27 -6.47 0.19 12.96
CA ALA A 27 -7.93 0.30 13.10
C ALA A 27 -8.39 1.77 13.23
N SER A 28 -7.62 2.60 13.94
CA SER A 28 -7.87 4.04 14.06
C SER A 28 -7.63 4.78 12.74
N VAL A 29 -6.59 4.42 11.99
CA VAL A 29 -6.35 4.94 10.62
C VAL A 29 -7.54 4.65 9.73
N ARG A 30 -8.00 3.38 9.69
CA ARG A 30 -9.18 2.97 8.91
C ARG A 30 -10.40 3.80 9.29
N LYS A 31 -10.69 3.93 10.56
CA LYS A 31 -11.89 4.61 11.06
C LYS A 31 -11.89 6.12 10.81
N HIS A 32 -10.74 6.78 10.91
CA HIS A 32 -10.68 8.24 10.99
C HIS A 32 -10.01 8.91 9.79
N LEU A 33 -9.20 8.18 9.02
CA LEU A 33 -8.42 8.76 7.93
C LEU A 33 -8.80 8.22 6.55
N ILE A 34 -9.36 6.99 6.46
CA ILE A 34 -9.80 6.44 5.18
C ILE A 34 -11.26 6.86 4.95
N ARG A 35 -11.50 7.55 3.85
CA ARG A 35 -12.82 7.99 3.37
C ARG A 35 -13.13 7.27 2.08
N GLU A 36 -13.74 6.11 2.17
CA GLU A 36 -14.02 5.25 1.00
C GLU A 36 -14.96 5.94 0.00
N ASP A 37 -16.00 6.62 0.48
CA ASP A 37 -16.97 7.35 -0.36
C ASP A 37 -16.33 8.50 -1.16
N ASP A 38 -15.30 9.12 -0.62
CA ASP A 38 -14.54 10.20 -1.25
C ASP A 38 -13.36 9.67 -2.09
N GLY A 39 -12.97 8.40 -1.93
CA GLY A 39 -11.77 7.81 -2.51
C GLY A 39 -10.48 8.38 -1.93
N LEU A 40 -10.43 8.68 -0.62
CA LEU A 40 -9.32 9.39 0.01
C LEU A 40 -8.75 8.66 1.23
N ALA A 41 -7.43 8.80 1.41
CA ALA A 41 -6.72 8.46 2.63
C ALA A 41 -6.01 9.70 3.18
N LEU A 42 -6.57 10.33 4.19
CA LEU A 42 -6.08 11.60 4.73
C LEU A 42 -4.75 11.43 5.48
N LEU A 43 -3.91 12.45 5.40
CA LEU A 43 -2.67 12.52 6.17
C LEU A 43 -2.97 12.58 7.67
N PHE A 44 -3.84 13.50 8.06
CA PHE A 44 -4.31 13.62 9.45
C PHE A 44 -5.67 14.33 9.52
N THR A 45 -6.31 14.28 10.68
CA THR A 45 -7.58 14.95 10.93
C THR A 45 -7.70 15.38 12.41
N PRO A 46 -8.42 16.51 12.72
CA PRO A 46 -8.79 17.59 11.81
C PRO A 46 -7.57 18.41 11.34
N PRO A 47 -7.67 19.10 10.21
CA PRO A 47 -6.61 19.99 9.74
C PRO A 47 -6.42 21.21 10.67
N PHE A 48 -5.31 21.90 10.51
CA PHE A 48 -4.99 23.12 11.25
C PHE A 48 -5.64 24.34 10.57
N ASP A 49 -6.79 24.76 11.07
CA ASP A 49 -7.50 25.97 10.62
C ASP A 49 -7.93 26.85 11.79
N LYS A 50 -8.23 26.23 12.95
CA LYS A 50 -8.81 26.89 14.14
C LYS A 50 -8.04 26.57 15.42
N THR A 51 -6.74 26.29 15.28
CA THR A 51 -5.88 26.04 16.44
C THR A 51 -5.28 27.32 17.00
N ASP A 52 -5.22 27.42 18.29
CA ASP A 52 -4.49 28.45 19.06
C ASP A 52 -2.98 28.17 19.17
N LYS A 53 -2.57 26.92 18.84
CA LYS A 53 -1.17 26.52 18.82
C LYS A 53 -0.58 26.74 17.42
N GLU A 54 0.68 27.15 17.35
CA GLU A 54 1.40 27.33 16.09
C GLU A 54 1.96 26.00 15.57
N PRO A 55 1.40 25.43 14.49
CA PRO A 55 1.89 24.16 13.91
C PRO A 55 3.03 24.34 12.90
N GLY A 56 3.57 25.56 12.76
CA GLY A 56 4.59 25.87 11.78
C GLY A 56 4.04 26.04 10.36
N TYR A 57 4.88 25.76 9.35
CA TYR A 57 4.57 26.03 7.94
C TYR A 57 3.32 25.31 7.40
N ILE A 58 2.92 24.20 8.01
CA ILE A 58 1.74 23.43 7.60
C ILE A 58 0.47 24.28 7.56
N LYS A 59 0.34 25.24 8.49
CA LYS A 59 -0.78 26.20 8.54
C LYS A 59 -0.84 27.13 7.33
N GLY A 60 0.24 27.25 6.57
CA GLY A 60 0.26 28.00 5.31
C GLY A 60 -0.52 27.35 4.17
N TYR A 61 -0.80 26.05 4.27
CA TYR A 61 -1.72 25.38 3.35
C TYR A 61 -3.16 25.49 3.86
N PRO A 62 -4.13 25.76 2.98
CA PRO A 62 -5.54 25.72 3.36
C PRO A 62 -5.91 24.34 3.95
N ALA A 63 -6.85 24.34 4.90
CA ALA A 63 -7.32 23.10 5.52
C ALA A 63 -7.84 22.10 4.50
N GLY A 64 -7.38 20.84 4.60
CA GLY A 64 -7.73 19.75 3.68
C GLY A 64 -6.90 19.68 2.40
N LEU A 65 -5.85 20.52 2.28
CA LEU A 65 -4.93 20.52 1.14
C LEU A 65 -3.53 20.08 1.60
N ARG A 66 -2.85 19.32 0.74
CA ARG A 66 -1.47 18.87 0.93
C ARG A 66 -1.22 18.34 2.34
N GLU A 67 -0.14 18.79 2.98
CA GLU A 67 0.22 18.39 4.34
C GLU A 67 -0.75 18.88 5.41
N ASN A 68 -1.67 19.81 5.09
CA ASN A 68 -2.67 20.26 6.06
C ASN A 68 -3.97 19.42 6.00
N GLY A 69 -3.84 18.11 6.16
CA GLY A 69 -4.99 17.19 6.32
C GLY A 69 -5.66 16.75 5.02
N GLY A 70 -5.07 17.03 3.84
CA GLY A 70 -5.44 16.38 2.59
C GLY A 70 -4.94 14.94 2.52
N GLN A 71 -5.17 14.24 1.42
CA GLN A 71 -4.44 13.01 1.13
C GLN A 71 -3.02 13.37 0.71
N TYR A 72 -2.03 13.02 1.50
CA TYR A 72 -0.63 13.06 1.11
C TYR A 72 -0.25 11.66 0.64
N SER A 73 -0.16 11.46 -0.68
CA SER A 73 -0.12 10.12 -1.28
C SER A 73 1.05 9.27 -0.81
N HIS A 74 2.22 9.86 -0.60
CA HIS A 74 3.39 9.18 -0.05
C HIS A 74 3.09 8.53 1.31
N ALA A 75 2.50 9.28 2.24
CA ALA A 75 2.12 8.77 3.57
C ALA A 75 0.98 7.75 3.49
N ALA A 76 0.06 7.90 2.55
CA ALA A 76 -1.01 6.93 2.31
C ALA A 76 -0.45 5.57 1.86
N MET A 77 0.65 5.55 1.07
CA MET A 77 1.34 4.29 0.70
C MET A 77 1.97 3.60 1.92
N TRP A 78 2.48 4.35 2.90
CA TRP A 78 2.96 3.76 4.15
C TRP A 78 1.83 3.14 4.98
N ALA A 79 0.65 3.73 4.98
CA ALA A 79 -0.52 3.11 5.63
C ALA A 79 -0.92 1.80 4.95
N MET A 80 -0.87 1.74 3.62
CA MET A 80 -1.10 0.51 2.85
C MET A 80 -0.08 -0.58 3.21
N LEU A 81 1.21 -0.25 3.24
CA LEU A 81 2.28 -1.17 3.67
C LEU A 81 2.09 -1.66 5.12
N ALA A 82 1.61 -0.78 6.01
CA ALA A 82 1.35 -1.14 7.40
C ALA A 82 0.20 -2.15 7.52
N PHE A 83 -0.87 -2.02 6.73
CA PHE A 83 -1.93 -3.03 6.64
C PHE A 83 -1.37 -4.36 6.13
N ALA A 84 -0.60 -4.35 5.05
CA ALA A 84 0.03 -5.57 4.52
C ALA A 84 0.95 -6.23 5.55
N LYS A 85 1.76 -5.44 6.26
CA LYS A 85 2.65 -5.95 7.33
C LYS A 85 1.88 -6.63 8.47
N LEU A 86 0.69 -6.13 8.80
CA LEU A 86 -0.20 -6.76 9.79
C LEU A 86 -0.97 -7.97 9.26
N GLY A 87 -0.83 -8.33 8.00
CA GLY A 87 -1.52 -9.45 7.36
C GLY A 87 -2.95 -9.13 6.91
N ASP A 88 -3.34 -7.86 6.86
CA ASP A 88 -4.64 -7.41 6.39
C ASP A 88 -4.59 -7.12 4.88
N GLY A 89 -4.59 -8.19 4.08
CA GLY A 89 -4.49 -8.11 2.62
C GLY A 89 -5.69 -7.41 1.99
N ASP A 90 -6.88 -7.60 2.55
CA ASP A 90 -8.08 -6.92 2.06
C ASP A 90 -7.99 -5.41 2.21
N ALA A 91 -7.50 -4.92 3.36
CA ALA A 91 -7.28 -3.50 3.54
C ALA A 91 -6.15 -2.96 2.64
N ALA A 92 -5.05 -3.69 2.51
CA ALA A 92 -3.94 -3.29 1.65
C ALA A 92 -4.39 -3.17 0.18
N CYS A 93 -5.12 -4.16 -0.34
CA CYS A 93 -5.64 -4.15 -1.71
C CYS A 93 -6.70 -3.05 -1.92
N ARG A 94 -7.60 -2.83 -0.93
CA ARG A 94 -8.54 -1.70 -0.98
C ARG A 94 -7.82 -0.37 -1.04
N MET A 95 -6.79 -0.17 -0.20
CA MET A 95 -5.97 1.04 -0.24
C MET A 95 -5.27 1.22 -1.58
N PHE A 96 -4.74 0.15 -2.18
CA PHE A 96 -4.14 0.22 -3.51
C PHE A 96 -5.13 0.70 -4.56
N LYS A 97 -6.36 0.14 -4.56
CA LYS A 97 -7.44 0.58 -5.46
C LYS A 97 -7.82 2.03 -5.22
N LEU A 98 -7.94 2.44 -3.96
CA LEU A 98 -8.31 3.80 -3.55
C LEU A 98 -7.26 4.83 -3.98
N LEU A 99 -5.97 4.49 -3.91
CA LEU A 99 -4.86 5.40 -4.24
C LEU A 99 -4.47 5.39 -5.72
N ASN A 100 -4.95 4.41 -6.49
CA ASN A 100 -4.60 4.27 -7.90
C ASN A 100 -5.27 5.39 -8.73
N PRO A 101 -4.48 6.25 -9.43
CA PRO A 101 -5.02 7.37 -10.18
C PRO A 101 -6.02 6.96 -11.26
N ILE A 102 -5.88 5.77 -11.85
CA ILE A 102 -6.82 5.25 -12.86
C ILE A 102 -8.24 5.21 -12.29
N ASN A 103 -8.40 4.79 -11.03
CA ASN A 103 -9.71 4.64 -10.39
C ASN A 103 -10.39 5.97 -10.06
N HIS A 104 -9.68 7.09 -10.16
CA HIS A 104 -10.24 8.43 -10.01
C HIS A 104 -10.74 9.04 -11.33
N ALA A 105 -10.64 8.32 -12.44
CA ALA A 105 -10.96 8.83 -13.77
C ALA A 105 -11.64 7.79 -14.68
N LEU A 106 -12.38 6.84 -14.09
CA LEU A 106 -13.10 5.79 -14.83
C LEU A 106 -14.31 6.35 -15.60
N THR A 107 -14.86 7.46 -15.15
CA THR A 107 -15.98 8.14 -15.80
C THR A 107 -15.62 9.59 -16.15
N PRO A 108 -16.33 10.22 -17.12
CA PRO A 108 -16.13 11.64 -17.42
C PRO A 108 -16.36 12.58 -16.22
N GLU A 109 -17.23 12.20 -15.29
CA GLU A 109 -17.49 12.98 -14.07
C GLU A 109 -16.34 12.88 -13.09
N GLU A 110 -15.83 11.68 -12.84
CA GLU A 110 -14.63 11.46 -12.01
C GLU A 110 -13.42 12.18 -12.58
N SER A 111 -13.18 12.09 -13.90
CA SER A 111 -12.09 12.83 -14.56
C SER A 111 -12.23 14.34 -14.38
N ARG A 112 -13.45 14.89 -14.48
CA ARG A 112 -13.71 16.33 -14.23
C ARG A 112 -13.49 16.72 -12.77
N ARG A 113 -13.69 15.80 -11.84
CA ARG A 113 -13.42 16.00 -10.40
C ARG A 113 -11.93 15.89 -10.11
N TYR A 114 -11.27 14.83 -10.61
CA TYR A 114 -9.85 14.56 -10.37
C TYR A 114 -8.92 15.60 -11.01
N LYS A 115 -9.16 15.99 -12.25
CA LYS A 115 -8.51 17.10 -13.00
C LYS A 115 -7.02 16.99 -13.26
N VAL A 116 -6.39 15.88 -12.95
CA VAL A 116 -4.97 15.61 -13.22
C VAL A 116 -4.83 14.33 -14.03
N GLU A 117 -3.62 14.03 -14.47
CA GLU A 117 -3.35 12.88 -15.33
C GLU A 117 -3.69 11.56 -14.62
N PRO A 118 -4.59 10.74 -15.17
CA PRO A 118 -5.05 9.50 -14.51
C PRO A 118 -4.05 8.34 -14.62
N TYR A 119 -2.88 8.57 -15.19
CA TYR A 119 -1.78 7.61 -15.35
C TYR A 119 -0.53 8.00 -14.55
N VAL A 120 -0.64 9.03 -13.70
CA VAL A 120 0.43 9.54 -12.84
C VAL A 120 -0.06 9.62 -11.41
N VAL A 121 0.75 9.16 -10.46
CA VAL A 121 0.43 9.30 -9.05
C VAL A 121 0.54 10.76 -8.65
N ALA A 122 -0.58 11.35 -8.19
CA ALA A 122 -0.58 12.69 -7.63
C ALA A 122 0.13 12.68 -6.27
N ALA A 123 0.90 13.73 -5.98
CA ALA A 123 1.55 13.91 -4.69
C ALA A 123 0.51 14.06 -3.56
N ASP A 124 -0.60 14.70 -3.88
CA ASP A 124 -1.70 14.95 -2.97
C ASP A 124 -3.06 14.96 -3.70
N VAL A 125 -4.12 14.67 -2.95
CA VAL A 125 -5.51 14.82 -3.39
C VAL A 125 -6.25 15.62 -2.34
N TYR A 126 -7.04 16.60 -2.77
CA TYR A 126 -7.71 17.54 -1.87
C TYR A 126 -8.85 16.84 -1.12
N GLY A 127 -8.93 17.08 0.18
CA GLY A 127 -9.88 16.43 1.08
C GLY A 127 -10.95 17.37 1.65
N VAL A 128 -11.24 18.50 0.98
CA VAL A 128 -12.19 19.51 1.46
C VAL A 128 -13.00 20.12 0.33
N ALA A 129 -14.28 20.36 0.61
CA ALA A 129 -15.16 21.09 -0.33
C ALA A 129 -14.67 22.50 -0.62
N PRO A 130 -14.86 23.04 -1.85
CA PRO A 130 -15.51 22.43 -2.99
C PRO A 130 -14.59 21.54 -3.86
N HIS A 131 -13.36 21.28 -3.42
CA HIS A 131 -12.32 20.62 -4.20
C HIS A 131 -12.08 19.17 -3.82
N ASN A 132 -12.98 18.57 -3.06
CA ASN A 132 -12.84 17.18 -2.59
C ASN A 132 -12.65 16.21 -3.76
N GLY A 133 -11.58 15.38 -3.70
CA GLY A 133 -11.23 14.44 -4.75
C GLY A 133 -10.43 15.03 -5.93
N ARG A 134 -10.09 16.33 -5.90
CA ARG A 134 -9.23 16.94 -6.92
C ARG A 134 -7.77 16.59 -6.66
N GLY A 135 -7.07 16.05 -7.66
CA GLY A 135 -5.63 15.86 -7.62
C GLY A 135 -4.89 17.19 -7.57
N GLY A 136 -3.83 17.23 -6.78
CA GLY A 136 -2.92 18.37 -6.67
C GLY A 136 -1.73 18.24 -7.63
N TRP A 137 -0.52 18.27 -7.10
CA TRP A 137 0.68 18.20 -7.92
C TRP A 137 0.94 16.76 -8.40
N THR A 138 1.33 16.61 -9.66
CA THR A 138 1.63 15.36 -10.32
C THR A 138 3.12 15.25 -10.68
N TRP A 139 3.54 14.08 -11.17
CA TRP A 139 4.93 13.79 -11.53
C TRP A 139 5.92 13.80 -10.36
N TYR A 140 5.43 13.68 -9.14
CA TYR A 140 6.25 13.48 -7.95
C TYR A 140 6.60 12.00 -7.80
N THR A 141 7.83 11.65 -8.13
CA THR A 141 8.28 10.26 -8.26
C THR A 141 8.35 9.51 -6.92
N GLY A 142 8.48 10.21 -5.79
CA GLY A 142 8.50 9.59 -4.46
C GLY A 142 7.23 8.82 -4.13
N ALA A 143 6.06 9.41 -4.38
CA ALA A 143 4.77 8.73 -4.18
C ALA A 143 4.60 7.54 -5.13
N ALA A 144 4.99 7.68 -6.41
CA ALA A 144 4.94 6.60 -7.39
C ALA A 144 5.87 5.44 -7.02
N GLY A 145 7.10 5.73 -6.59
CA GLY A 145 8.06 4.73 -6.13
C GLY A 145 7.54 3.93 -4.92
N TRP A 146 6.90 4.62 -3.96
CA TRP A 146 6.28 3.94 -2.83
C TRP A 146 5.03 3.14 -3.21
N MET A 147 4.24 3.61 -4.17
CA MET A 147 3.11 2.83 -4.68
C MET A 147 3.57 1.53 -5.33
N HIS A 148 4.61 1.59 -6.17
CA HIS A 148 5.23 0.41 -6.75
C HIS A 148 5.74 -0.56 -5.67
N ARG A 149 6.51 -0.06 -4.70
CA ARG A 149 7.00 -0.89 -3.58
C ARG A 149 5.86 -1.52 -2.77
N ALA A 150 4.83 -0.74 -2.47
CA ALA A 150 3.70 -1.24 -1.69
C ALA A 150 2.92 -2.32 -2.45
N GLY A 151 2.76 -2.19 -3.77
CA GLY A 151 2.17 -3.23 -4.61
C GLY A 151 3.03 -4.48 -4.67
N VAL A 152 4.31 -4.33 -5.04
CA VAL A 152 5.20 -5.48 -5.26
C VAL A 152 5.68 -6.10 -3.95
N GLU A 153 6.23 -5.29 -3.04
CA GLU A 153 6.82 -5.81 -1.79
C GLU A 153 5.77 -6.04 -0.69
N GLY A 154 4.69 -5.23 -0.66
CA GLY A 154 3.65 -5.33 0.36
C GLY A 154 2.53 -6.30 0.00
N ILE A 155 1.90 -6.15 -1.17
CA ILE A 155 0.75 -6.96 -1.60
C ILE A 155 1.20 -8.27 -2.23
N LEU A 156 1.99 -8.22 -3.32
CA LEU A 156 2.50 -9.45 -3.94
C LEU A 156 3.56 -10.14 -3.06
N GLY A 157 4.13 -9.42 -2.09
CA GLY A 157 5.09 -9.93 -1.12
C GLY A 157 6.44 -10.27 -1.71
N ILE A 158 6.76 -9.76 -2.90
CA ILE A 158 7.98 -10.10 -3.64
C ILE A 158 9.05 -9.04 -3.36
N ARG A 159 10.10 -9.40 -2.62
CA ARG A 159 11.17 -8.50 -2.26
C ARG A 159 12.55 -9.16 -2.27
N ARG A 160 13.57 -8.41 -2.61
CA ARG A 160 14.96 -8.88 -2.53
C ARG A 160 15.55 -8.60 -1.15
N GLU A 161 16.19 -9.62 -0.57
CA GLU A 161 16.97 -9.52 0.67
C GLU A 161 18.36 -10.15 0.45
N GLY A 162 19.35 -9.32 0.14
CA GLY A 162 20.69 -9.79 -0.23
C GLY A 162 20.68 -10.64 -1.49
N ASP A 163 21.11 -11.91 -1.37
CA ASP A 163 21.13 -12.89 -2.47
C ASP A 163 19.86 -13.77 -2.54
N TRP A 164 18.79 -13.32 -1.89
CA TRP A 164 17.54 -14.04 -1.83
C TRP A 164 16.38 -13.21 -2.39
N LEU A 165 15.49 -13.86 -3.10
CA LEU A 165 14.14 -13.37 -3.37
C LEU A 165 13.20 -13.96 -2.32
N ILE A 166 12.55 -13.09 -1.57
CA ILE A 166 11.51 -13.49 -0.60
C ILE A 166 10.16 -13.38 -1.27
N VAL A 167 9.31 -14.40 -1.09
CA VAL A 167 7.91 -14.35 -1.52
C VAL A 167 7.01 -14.61 -0.31
N ASP A 168 6.26 -13.57 0.09
CA ASP A 168 5.44 -13.49 1.30
C ASP A 168 4.16 -12.70 0.99
N PRO A 169 3.24 -13.26 0.17
CA PRO A 169 2.06 -12.56 -0.32
C PRO A 169 1.13 -12.11 0.81
N CYS A 170 0.57 -10.90 0.66
CA CYS A 170 -0.52 -10.41 1.49
C CYS A 170 -1.60 -9.81 0.60
N ILE A 171 -2.39 -10.67 -0.02
CA ILE A 171 -3.37 -10.34 -1.06
C ILE A 171 -4.80 -10.25 -0.53
N SER A 172 -5.71 -9.75 -1.36
CA SER A 172 -7.15 -9.81 -1.05
C SER A 172 -7.63 -11.26 -1.01
N SER A 173 -8.49 -11.56 -0.05
CA SER A 173 -9.20 -12.84 0.03
C SER A 173 -10.04 -13.14 -1.21
N GLU A 174 -10.44 -12.10 -1.97
CA GLU A 174 -11.17 -12.24 -3.24
C GLU A 174 -10.29 -12.69 -4.43
N TRP A 175 -8.96 -12.65 -4.31
CA TRP A 175 -8.08 -13.07 -5.39
C TRP A 175 -7.88 -14.58 -5.37
N PRO A 176 -8.32 -15.31 -6.41
CA PRO A 176 -8.15 -16.75 -6.47
C PRO A 176 -6.70 -17.18 -6.77
N ALA A 177 -5.95 -16.33 -7.43
CA ALA A 177 -4.56 -16.55 -7.79
C ALA A 177 -3.93 -15.26 -8.33
N PHE A 178 -2.60 -15.24 -8.43
CA PHE A 178 -1.86 -14.29 -9.27
C PHE A 178 -0.61 -14.95 -9.85
N GLU A 179 -0.07 -14.34 -10.92
CA GLU A 179 1.18 -14.74 -11.53
C GLU A 179 2.13 -13.54 -11.61
N ALA A 180 3.41 -13.80 -11.43
CA ALA A 180 4.47 -12.79 -11.56
C ALA A 180 5.72 -13.40 -12.17
N THR A 181 6.38 -12.65 -13.04
CA THR A 181 7.72 -13.01 -13.53
C THR A 181 8.72 -11.97 -13.03
N ILE A 182 9.73 -12.43 -12.31
CA ILE A 182 10.78 -11.58 -11.73
C ILE A 182 12.12 -11.98 -12.34
N THR A 183 12.86 -10.99 -12.83
CA THR A 183 14.23 -11.17 -13.31
C THR A 183 15.16 -10.29 -12.49
N LEU A 184 16.17 -10.90 -11.88
CA LEU A 184 17.20 -10.23 -11.08
C LEU A 184 18.58 -10.72 -11.54
N GLY A 185 19.30 -9.88 -12.27
CA GLY A 185 20.52 -10.30 -12.97
C GLY A 185 20.20 -11.39 -13.99
N GLU A 186 20.85 -12.54 -13.90
CA GLU A 186 20.59 -13.70 -14.76
C GLU A 186 19.50 -14.64 -14.22
N THR A 187 19.14 -14.50 -12.94
CA THR A 187 18.09 -15.32 -12.32
C THR A 187 16.70 -14.87 -12.73
N ARG A 188 15.87 -15.81 -13.18
CA ARG A 188 14.47 -15.57 -13.55
C ARG A 188 13.55 -16.54 -12.83
N TYR A 189 12.54 -16.02 -12.15
CA TYR A 189 11.46 -16.77 -11.53
C TYR A 189 10.12 -16.50 -12.21
N ALA A 190 9.43 -17.55 -12.66
CA ALA A 190 8.01 -17.54 -12.98
C ALA A 190 7.24 -18.04 -11.76
N ILE A 191 6.53 -17.16 -11.08
CA ILE A 191 5.86 -17.42 -9.81
C ILE A 191 4.35 -17.46 -10.05
N ARG A 192 3.70 -18.52 -9.60
CA ARG A 192 2.25 -18.65 -9.53
C ARG A 192 1.84 -18.85 -8.07
N VAL A 193 0.93 -18.02 -7.60
CA VAL A 193 0.34 -18.12 -6.26
C VAL A 193 -1.14 -18.46 -6.40
N GLU A 194 -1.57 -19.54 -5.77
CA GLU A 194 -2.96 -20.00 -5.72
C GLU A 194 -3.56 -19.75 -4.34
N ASN A 195 -4.82 -19.32 -4.30
CA ASN A 195 -5.52 -18.97 -3.07
C ASN A 195 -6.90 -19.68 -2.97
N PRO A 196 -6.93 -21.00 -2.91
CA PRO A 196 -8.19 -21.75 -2.86
C PRO A 196 -8.94 -21.56 -1.53
N THR A 197 -8.23 -21.16 -0.46
CA THR A 197 -8.80 -20.98 0.88
C THR A 197 -9.29 -19.56 1.14
N GLN A 198 -9.12 -18.65 0.18
CA GLN A 198 -9.43 -17.22 0.34
C GLN A 198 -8.65 -16.57 1.52
N ALA A 199 -7.43 -17.02 1.73
CA ALA A 199 -6.55 -16.44 2.74
C ALA A 199 -5.98 -15.09 2.31
N ASN A 200 -5.69 -14.21 3.27
CA ASN A 200 -4.95 -12.99 2.96
C ASN A 200 -3.44 -13.25 2.91
N ARG A 201 -2.92 -14.20 3.70
CA ARG A 201 -1.48 -14.42 3.86
C ARG A 201 -1.19 -15.82 4.42
N GLY A 202 0.03 -16.28 4.19
CA GLY A 202 0.57 -17.51 4.78
C GLY A 202 0.60 -18.65 3.78
N ILE A 203 1.77 -18.88 3.18
CA ILE A 203 2.00 -20.00 2.25
C ILE A 203 1.94 -21.31 3.03
N THR A 204 1.09 -22.22 2.59
CA THR A 204 0.89 -23.56 3.17
C THR A 204 1.66 -24.63 2.42
N THR A 205 1.79 -24.51 1.08
CA THR A 205 2.59 -25.41 0.25
C THR A 205 3.40 -24.62 -0.77
N ALA A 206 4.59 -25.15 -1.11
CA ALA A 206 5.48 -24.53 -2.08
C ALA A 206 6.21 -25.61 -2.91
N GLN A 207 6.40 -25.32 -4.20
CA GLN A 207 7.19 -26.12 -5.13
C GLN A 207 8.14 -25.21 -5.91
N LEU A 208 9.36 -25.70 -6.14
CA LEU A 208 10.38 -25.11 -7.02
C LEU A 208 10.76 -26.17 -8.05
N ASP A 209 10.56 -25.90 -9.34
CA ASP A 209 10.85 -26.81 -10.44
C ASP A 209 10.28 -28.23 -10.19
N GLU A 210 8.99 -28.29 -9.85
CA GLU A 210 8.23 -29.49 -9.50
C GLU A 210 8.68 -30.22 -8.21
N SER A 211 9.74 -29.76 -7.55
CA SER A 211 10.22 -30.33 -6.29
C SER A 211 9.65 -29.58 -5.09
N PRO A 212 9.32 -30.28 -3.99
CA PRO A 212 8.87 -29.60 -2.78
C PRO A 212 9.89 -28.57 -2.26
N LEU A 213 9.39 -27.39 -1.91
CA LEU A 213 10.17 -26.31 -1.32
C LEU A 213 9.70 -26.06 0.12
N GLU A 214 10.63 -25.89 1.04
CA GLU A 214 10.30 -25.55 2.42
C GLU A 214 9.67 -24.14 2.51
N CYS A 215 8.52 -24.05 3.18
CA CYS A 215 7.87 -22.80 3.52
C CYS A 215 7.89 -22.60 5.04
N ALA A 216 8.92 -21.89 5.52
CA ALA A 216 9.05 -21.58 6.93
C ALA A 216 8.27 -20.30 7.28
N ASN A 217 7.44 -20.36 8.32
CA ASN A 217 6.66 -19.20 8.80
C ASN A 217 5.73 -18.55 7.75
N GLY A 218 5.25 -19.31 6.76
CA GLY A 218 4.30 -18.85 5.76
C GLY A 218 4.88 -18.01 4.63
N PHE A 219 6.19 -18.07 4.39
CA PHE A 219 6.87 -17.44 3.25
C PHE A 219 7.95 -18.37 2.68
N VAL A 220 8.44 -18.08 1.49
CA VAL A 220 9.56 -18.80 0.87
C VAL A 220 10.75 -17.91 0.57
N ARG A 221 11.94 -18.52 0.51
CA ARG A 221 13.21 -17.90 0.13
C ARG A 221 13.77 -18.62 -1.10
N LEU A 222 14.05 -17.87 -2.15
CA LEU A 222 14.53 -18.36 -3.43
C LEU A 222 15.91 -17.77 -3.69
N ALA A 223 16.90 -18.62 -4.04
CA ALA A 223 18.28 -18.18 -4.26
C ALA A 223 18.41 -17.42 -5.59
N LEU A 224 19.26 -16.39 -5.63
CA LEU A 224 19.61 -15.71 -6.88
C LEU A 224 20.85 -16.40 -7.50
N ASP A 225 20.64 -17.55 -8.16
CA ASP A 225 21.67 -18.48 -8.61
C ASP A 225 22.01 -18.39 -10.12
N GLY A 226 21.37 -17.48 -10.86
CA GLY A 226 21.53 -17.32 -12.31
C GLY A 226 20.64 -18.24 -13.15
N GLY A 227 19.83 -19.08 -12.52
CA GLY A 227 18.93 -20.04 -13.19
C GLY A 227 17.60 -19.47 -13.63
N GLN A 228 16.82 -20.32 -14.33
CA GLN A 228 15.43 -20.05 -14.69
C GLN A 228 14.54 -21.07 -14.00
N HIS A 229 13.59 -20.59 -13.23
CA HIS A 229 12.82 -21.41 -12.31
C HIS A 229 11.33 -21.18 -12.42
N GLN A 230 10.55 -22.23 -12.11
CA GLN A 230 9.11 -22.14 -11.90
C GLN A 230 8.79 -22.36 -10.42
N VAL A 231 7.95 -21.51 -9.87
CA VAL A 231 7.53 -21.55 -8.46
C VAL A 231 6.02 -21.60 -8.39
N VAL A 232 5.48 -22.60 -7.69
CA VAL A 232 4.04 -22.72 -7.40
C VAL A 232 3.86 -22.66 -5.89
N LEU A 233 3.03 -21.74 -5.43
CA LEU A 233 2.75 -21.49 -4.02
C LEU A 233 1.25 -21.56 -3.78
N THR A 234 0.83 -22.08 -2.62
CA THR A 234 -0.57 -22.09 -2.17
C THR A 234 -0.70 -21.38 -0.84
N LEU A 235 -1.68 -20.45 -0.74
CA LEU A 235 -2.07 -19.80 0.50
C LEU A 235 -3.11 -20.61 1.27
#